data_dfe545a84236d6db982c44f6bdaca859
#
_entry.id   dfe545a84236d6db982c44f6bdaca859
#
_cell.length_a   1.000
_cell.length_b   1.000
_cell.length_c   1.000
_cell.angle_alpha   90.00
_cell.angle_beta   90.00
_cell.angle_gamma   90.00
#
_symmetry.space_group_name_H-M   'P 1'
#
loop_
_entity.id
_entity.type
_entity.pdbx_description
1 polymer ?
#
loop_
_entity_poly.entity_id
_entity_poly.type
_entity_poly.pdbx_seq_one_letter_code
_entity_poly.pdbx_strand_id
1 'polypeptide(L)'
;MNLSKDDYILRNFSKIKHKSWELYVITRIIHLLNDPEIEFVCQQLIRTPNVKRYLADLCFPTLKLYIEIDELHHTNKQNQIDDEHRKREIIDAINFDDKRIKIFDGQNKIRKLNEINDEISEVIKELRDRKKELKKSGDFIPWNYEKKFSPEPHLEKGYIDVK
;
A
#
# COMPACT_ATOMS: atom_id res chain seq x y z
N MET A 1 -16.89 2.40 -16.99
CA MET A 1 -16.45 3.79 -17.29
C MET A 1 -14.98 3.93 -16.98
N ASN A 2 -14.23 4.44 -17.93
CA ASN A 2 -12.80 4.70 -17.74
C ASN A 2 -12.59 6.08 -17.14
N LEU A 3 -11.67 6.19 -16.19
CA LEU A 3 -11.35 7.42 -15.49
C LEU A 3 -10.05 8.02 -16.02
N SER A 4 -9.91 9.33 -15.88
CA SER A 4 -8.59 9.95 -16.03
C SER A 4 -7.69 9.52 -14.86
N LYS A 5 -6.39 9.76 -14.98
CA LYS A 5 -5.46 9.50 -13.87
C LYS A 5 -5.83 10.29 -12.63
N ASP A 6 -6.18 11.57 -12.80
CA ASP A 6 -6.53 12.43 -11.68
C ASP A 6 -7.78 11.92 -10.95
N ASP A 7 -8.82 11.54 -11.69
CA ASP A 7 -10.01 10.93 -11.09
C ASP A 7 -9.70 9.64 -10.37
N TYR A 8 -8.82 8.81 -10.94
CA TYR A 8 -8.39 7.57 -10.31
C TYR A 8 -7.67 7.82 -8.98
N ILE A 9 -6.76 8.81 -8.95
CA ILE A 9 -6.06 9.20 -7.73
C ILE A 9 -7.06 9.70 -6.67
N LEU A 10 -7.98 10.56 -7.05
CA LEU A 10 -9.00 11.07 -6.12
C LEU A 10 -9.87 9.95 -5.57
N ARG A 11 -10.23 8.98 -6.39
CA ARG A 11 -10.96 7.81 -5.91
C ARG A 11 -10.16 6.95 -4.94
N ASN A 12 -8.85 6.81 -5.16
CA ASN A 12 -8.00 6.11 -4.20
C ASN A 12 -8.07 6.77 -2.82
N PHE A 13 -7.93 8.09 -2.76
CA PHE A 13 -8.03 8.78 -1.47
C PHE A 13 -9.44 8.71 -0.87
N SER A 14 -10.47 8.67 -1.69
CA SER A 14 -11.85 8.53 -1.21
C SER A 14 -12.09 7.20 -0.47
N LYS A 15 -11.37 6.14 -0.81
CA LYS A 15 -11.49 4.85 -0.13
C LYS A 15 -11.05 4.90 1.33
N ILE A 16 -10.18 5.83 1.68
CA ILE A 16 -9.57 5.93 3.01
C ILE A 16 -9.97 7.18 3.78
N LYS A 17 -10.90 7.98 3.27
CA LYS A 17 -11.27 9.28 3.84
C LYS A 17 -11.76 9.22 5.30
N HIS A 18 -12.32 8.10 5.72
CA HIS A 18 -12.81 7.90 7.09
C HIS A 18 -11.84 7.11 7.99
N LYS A 19 -10.65 6.83 7.51
CA LYS A 19 -9.64 6.02 8.22
C LYS A 19 -8.50 6.93 8.67
N SER A 20 -8.65 7.52 9.85
CA SER A 20 -7.82 8.64 10.33
C SER A 20 -6.31 8.46 10.14
N TRP A 21 -5.74 7.40 10.70
CA TRP A 21 -4.29 7.17 10.62
C TRP A 21 -3.85 6.69 9.25
N GLU A 22 -4.63 5.83 8.65
CA GLU A 22 -4.36 5.35 7.29
C GLU A 22 -4.36 6.54 6.32
N LEU A 23 -5.34 7.44 6.44
CA LEU A 23 -5.40 8.67 5.65
C LEU A 23 -4.16 9.53 5.88
N TYR A 24 -3.78 9.76 7.15
CA TYR A 24 -2.60 10.57 7.49
C TYR A 24 -1.32 9.99 6.87
N VAL A 25 -1.07 8.70 7.09
CA VAL A 25 0.17 8.06 6.64
C VAL A 25 0.24 8.01 5.11
N ILE A 26 -0.83 7.56 4.47
CA ILE A 26 -0.85 7.40 3.02
C ILE A 26 -0.72 8.74 2.30
N THR A 27 -1.51 9.74 2.70
CA THR A 27 -1.44 11.06 2.06
C THR A 27 -0.08 11.71 2.28
N ARG A 28 0.51 11.53 3.46
CA ARG A 28 1.84 12.05 3.74
C ARG A 28 2.90 11.38 2.86
N ILE A 29 2.84 10.05 2.72
CA ILE A 29 3.75 9.32 1.82
C ILE A 29 3.64 9.87 0.40
N ILE A 30 2.44 9.94 -0.13
CA ILE A 30 2.24 10.35 -1.53
C ILE A 30 2.66 11.81 -1.76
N HIS A 31 2.30 12.72 -0.86
CA HIS A 31 2.66 14.12 -0.99
C HIS A 31 4.16 14.37 -0.86
N LEU A 32 4.82 13.71 0.10
CA LEU A 32 6.27 13.89 0.29
C LEU A 32 7.09 13.16 -0.78
N LEU A 33 6.59 12.02 -1.27
CA LEU A 33 7.21 11.33 -2.40
C LEU A 33 7.22 12.24 -3.63
N ASN A 34 6.13 12.95 -3.87
CA ASN A 34 5.98 13.94 -4.94
C ASN A 34 6.51 13.41 -6.29
N ASP A 35 6.09 12.22 -6.66
CA ASP A 35 6.54 11.58 -7.89
C ASP A 35 5.34 11.01 -8.66
N PRO A 36 4.85 11.73 -9.69
CA PRO A 36 3.68 11.31 -10.44
C PRO A 36 3.91 10.08 -11.32
N GLU A 37 5.17 9.67 -11.49
CA GLU A 37 5.49 8.48 -12.28
C GLU A 37 5.35 7.18 -11.51
N ILE A 38 5.24 7.25 -10.18
CA ILE A 38 5.10 6.06 -9.34
C ILE A 38 3.63 5.73 -9.14
N GLU A 39 3.21 4.57 -9.64
CA GLU A 39 1.84 4.08 -9.48
C GLU A 39 1.58 3.65 -8.03
N PHE A 40 0.41 4.03 -7.51
CA PHE A 40 -0.06 3.55 -6.21
C PHE A 40 -1.53 3.19 -6.24
N VAL A 41 -1.91 2.29 -5.35
CA VAL A 41 -3.30 1.87 -5.16
C VAL A 41 -3.57 1.77 -3.66
N CYS A 42 -4.60 2.48 -3.19
CA CYS A 42 -5.12 2.33 -1.83
C CYS A 42 -6.06 1.14 -1.77
N GLN A 43 -6.00 0.36 -0.71
CA GLN A 43 -6.85 -0.83 -0.52
C GLN A 43 -6.76 -1.78 -1.72
N GLN A 44 -5.52 -2.14 -2.07
CA GLN A 44 -5.27 -3.04 -3.19
C GLN A 44 -5.78 -4.44 -2.88
N LEU A 45 -6.69 -4.94 -3.71
CA LEU A 45 -7.21 -6.29 -3.57
C LEU A 45 -6.18 -7.31 -4.03
N ILE A 46 -5.91 -8.29 -3.17
CA ILE A 46 -5.05 -9.43 -3.47
C ILE A 46 -5.87 -10.70 -3.23
N ARG A 47 -5.87 -11.60 -4.19
CA ARG A 47 -6.52 -12.90 -4.08
C ARG A 47 -5.48 -14.02 -4.14
N THR A 48 -5.59 -14.96 -3.23
CA THR A 48 -4.75 -16.15 -3.20
C THR A 48 -5.64 -17.39 -3.13
N PRO A 49 -5.14 -18.58 -3.49
CA PRO A 49 -5.93 -19.81 -3.39
C PRO A 49 -6.48 -20.07 -1.98
N ASN A 50 -5.73 -19.71 -0.95
CA ASN A 50 -6.10 -19.98 0.44
C ASN A 50 -6.76 -18.80 1.12
N VAL A 51 -6.45 -17.58 0.68
CA VAL A 51 -7.05 -16.34 1.18
C VAL A 51 -7.90 -15.76 0.07
N LYS A 52 -9.21 -15.85 0.21
CA LYS A 52 -10.13 -15.43 -0.85
C LYS A 52 -10.03 -13.94 -1.16
N ARG A 53 -9.70 -13.14 -0.16
CA ARG A 53 -9.65 -11.69 -0.31
C ARG A 53 -8.77 -11.06 0.75
N TYR A 54 -7.84 -10.23 0.32
CA TYR A 54 -7.03 -9.39 1.20
C TYR A 54 -6.88 -8.01 0.60
N LEU A 55 -7.00 -6.98 1.44
CA LEU A 55 -6.81 -5.60 1.01
C LEU A 55 -5.53 -5.04 1.63
N ALA A 56 -4.52 -4.81 0.79
CA ALA A 56 -3.30 -4.12 1.22
C ALA A 56 -3.60 -2.63 1.33
N ASP A 57 -3.23 -2.01 2.44
CA ASP A 57 -3.58 -0.61 2.71
C ASP A 57 -3.06 0.34 1.64
N LEU A 58 -1.81 0.20 1.25
CA LEU A 58 -1.19 0.97 0.19
C LEU A 58 -0.24 0.09 -0.60
N CYS A 59 -0.44 -0.01 -1.89
CA CYS A 59 0.38 -0.83 -2.77
C CYS A 59 1.04 0.01 -3.85
N PHE A 60 2.32 -0.29 -4.14
CA PHE A 60 3.06 0.26 -5.26
C PHE A 60 3.38 -0.88 -6.24
N PRO A 61 2.45 -1.21 -7.15
CA PRO A 61 2.57 -2.42 -7.96
C PRO A 61 3.84 -2.50 -8.80
N THR A 62 4.22 -1.39 -9.43
CA THR A 62 5.43 -1.33 -10.27
C THR A 62 6.71 -1.55 -9.46
N LEU A 63 6.72 -1.11 -8.21
CA LEU A 63 7.86 -1.24 -7.31
C LEU A 63 7.84 -2.53 -6.48
N LYS A 64 6.76 -3.30 -6.59
CA LYS A 64 6.55 -4.55 -5.84
C LYS A 64 6.72 -4.37 -4.34
N LEU A 65 6.09 -3.34 -3.81
CA LEU A 65 6.09 -3.02 -2.39
C LEU A 65 4.68 -2.66 -1.95
N TYR A 66 4.26 -3.16 -0.79
CA TYR A 66 3.06 -2.66 -0.16
C TYR A 66 3.31 -2.26 1.30
N ILE A 67 2.50 -1.31 1.77
CA ILE A 67 2.62 -0.73 3.10
C ILE A 67 1.35 -1.07 3.88
N GLU A 68 1.52 -1.61 5.07
CA GLU A 68 0.43 -1.85 6.02
C GLU A 68 0.50 -0.81 7.13
N ILE A 69 -0.62 -0.17 7.41
CA ILE A 69 -0.75 0.77 8.53
C ILE A 69 -1.49 0.05 9.65
N ASP A 70 -0.77 -0.28 10.70
CA ASP A 70 -1.30 -1.05 11.80
C ASP A 70 -1.92 -0.12 12.85
N GLU A 71 -3.23 0.04 12.76
CA GLU A 71 -4.03 0.85 13.69
C GLU A 71 -4.66 0.01 14.81
N LEU A 72 -4.41 -1.31 14.83
CA LEU A 72 -5.11 -2.20 15.73
C LEU A 72 -4.55 -2.16 17.14
N HIS A 73 -5.46 -2.08 18.11
CA HIS A 73 -5.16 -2.40 19.50
C HIS A 73 -5.05 -3.91 19.62
N HIS A 74 -3.84 -4.43 19.83
CA HIS A 74 -3.62 -5.87 19.92
C HIS A 74 -4.05 -6.41 21.29
N THR A 75 -5.36 -6.53 21.49
CA THR A 75 -5.92 -7.10 22.70
C THR A 75 -6.22 -8.59 22.59
N ASN A 76 -6.18 -9.15 21.37
CA ASN A 76 -6.52 -10.54 21.10
C ASN A 76 -5.37 -11.25 20.38
N LYS A 77 -4.69 -12.17 21.08
CA LYS A 77 -3.56 -12.92 20.54
C LYS A 77 -3.93 -13.79 19.35
N GLN A 78 -5.14 -14.36 19.34
CA GLN A 78 -5.58 -15.20 18.23
C GLN A 78 -5.73 -14.41 16.94
N ASN A 79 -6.28 -13.22 17.02
CA ASN A 79 -6.39 -12.33 15.86
C ASN A 79 -5.00 -11.94 15.34
N GLN A 80 -4.02 -11.71 16.22
CA GLN A 80 -2.66 -11.43 15.82
C GLN A 80 -2.03 -12.61 15.06
N ILE A 81 -2.25 -13.83 15.54
CA ILE A 81 -1.73 -15.05 14.90
C ILE A 81 -2.38 -15.23 13.53
N ASP A 82 -3.69 -15.06 13.43
CA ASP A 82 -4.42 -15.19 12.17
C ASP A 82 -3.96 -14.14 11.15
N ASP A 83 -3.73 -12.91 11.59
CA ASP A 83 -3.21 -11.83 10.74
C ASP A 83 -1.79 -12.12 10.24
N GLU A 84 -0.91 -12.66 11.10
CA GLU A 84 0.44 -13.04 10.71
C GLU A 84 0.44 -14.19 9.70
N HIS A 85 -0.42 -15.19 9.86
CA HIS A 85 -0.58 -16.28 8.91
C HIS A 85 -1.05 -15.77 7.55
N ARG A 86 -2.06 -14.91 7.56
CA ARG A 86 -2.62 -14.32 6.35
C ARG A 86 -1.57 -13.49 5.61
N LYS A 87 -0.84 -12.66 6.34
CA LYS A 87 0.23 -11.84 5.80
C LYS A 87 1.32 -12.70 5.14
N ARG A 88 1.74 -13.77 5.82
CA ARG A 88 2.79 -14.67 5.31
C ARG A 88 2.36 -15.36 4.01
N GLU A 89 1.12 -15.84 3.94
CA GLU A 89 0.58 -16.42 2.72
C GLU A 89 0.62 -15.45 1.55
N ILE A 90 0.29 -14.19 1.80
CA ILE A 90 0.28 -13.15 0.77
C ILE A 90 1.69 -12.85 0.29
N ILE A 91 2.64 -12.67 1.20
CA ILE A 91 4.05 -12.42 0.87
C ILE A 91 4.58 -13.55 0.00
N ASP A 92 4.34 -14.79 0.39
CA ASP A 92 4.81 -15.96 -0.34
C ASP A 92 4.17 -16.06 -1.73
N ALA A 93 2.90 -15.64 -1.85
CA ALA A 93 2.14 -15.78 -3.07
C ALA A 93 2.46 -14.71 -4.13
N ILE A 94 2.64 -13.45 -3.73
CA ILE A 94 2.81 -12.34 -4.69
C ILE A 94 4.25 -11.90 -4.89
N ASN A 95 5.16 -12.38 -4.07
CA ASN A 95 6.57 -12.01 -4.14
C ASN A 95 6.83 -10.50 -4.07
N PHE A 96 5.98 -9.81 -3.30
CA PHE A 96 6.17 -8.39 -2.99
C PHE A 96 6.82 -8.27 -1.62
N ASP A 97 7.60 -7.23 -1.44
CA ASP A 97 8.06 -6.85 -0.10
C ASP A 97 6.96 -6.07 0.61
N ASP A 98 7.02 -6.07 1.93
CA ASP A 98 6.08 -5.31 2.73
C ASP A 98 6.81 -4.47 3.79
N LYS A 99 6.18 -3.37 4.14
CA LYS A 99 6.56 -2.53 5.27
C LYS A 99 5.34 -2.32 6.15
N ARG A 100 5.55 -2.32 7.45
CA ARG A 100 4.47 -2.06 8.41
C ARG A 100 4.80 -0.83 9.23
N ILE A 101 3.86 0.10 9.29
CA ILE A 101 3.94 1.27 10.15
C ILE A 101 2.94 1.06 11.29
N LYS A 102 3.45 0.91 12.50
CA LYS A 102 2.62 0.73 13.69
C LYS A 102 2.27 2.08 14.28
N ILE A 103 0.99 2.27 14.54
CA ILE A 103 0.50 3.50 15.16
C ILE A 103 0.54 3.40 16.69
N PHE A 104 0.29 2.21 17.23
CA PHE A 104 0.28 1.98 18.67
C PHE A 104 1.53 1.23 19.14
N ASP A 105 2.00 1.59 20.34
CA ASP A 105 3.11 0.88 20.98
C ASP A 105 2.64 -0.41 21.68
N GLY A 106 3.57 -1.10 22.35
CA GLY A 106 3.26 -2.33 23.09
C GLY A 106 2.33 -2.14 24.30
N GLN A 107 2.04 -0.90 24.67
CA GLN A 107 1.14 -0.55 25.77
C GLN A 107 -0.19 0.04 25.26
N ASN A 108 -0.49 -0.13 23.96
CA ASN A 108 -1.68 0.41 23.30
C ASN A 108 -1.79 1.94 23.35
N LYS A 109 -0.67 2.64 23.44
CA LYS A 109 -0.64 4.10 23.34
C LYS A 109 -0.17 4.49 21.95
N ILE A 110 -0.68 5.62 21.44
CA ILE A 110 -0.24 6.17 20.16
C ILE A 110 1.25 6.50 20.25
N ARG A 111 2.02 6.01 19.32
CA ARG A 111 3.46 6.30 19.21
C ARG A 111 3.67 7.79 18.96
N LYS A 112 4.85 8.28 19.29
CA LYS A 112 5.19 9.68 19.02
C LYS A 112 5.11 9.98 17.54
N LEU A 113 4.51 11.10 17.18
CA LEU A 113 4.30 11.47 15.79
C LEU A 113 5.61 11.58 15.01
N ASN A 114 6.68 12.09 15.64
CA ASN A 114 7.97 12.18 14.99
C ASN A 114 8.55 10.81 14.65
N GLU A 115 8.32 9.78 15.46
CA GLU A 115 8.75 8.41 15.16
C GLU A 115 8.00 7.85 13.95
N ILE A 116 6.69 8.06 13.91
CA ILE A 116 5.86 7.65 12.76
C ILE A 116 6.33 8.37 11.49
N ASN A 117 6.59 9.68 11.59
CA ASN A 117 7.07 10.46 10.46
C ASN A 117 8.46 10.02 9.98
N ASP A 118 9.34 9.60 10.89
CA ASP A 118 10.67 9.05 10.53
C ASP A 118 10.51 7.76 9.74
N GLU A 119 9.62 6.87 10.15
CA GLU A 119 9.33 5.64 9.40
C GLU A 119 8.75 5.95 8.02
N ILE A 120 7.88 6.95 7.93
CA ILE A 120 7.35 7.42 6.64
C ILE A 120 8.49 7.88 5.73
N SER A 121 9.44 8.64 6.27
CA SER A 121 10.61 9.11 5.52
C SER A 121 11.47 7.95 5.02
N GLU A 122 11.62 6.90 5.80
CA GLU A 122 12.35 5.69 5.38
C GLU A 122 11.63 4.97 4.25
N VAL A 123 10.30 4.89 4.30
CA VAL A 123 9.50 4.32 3.22
C VAL A 123 9.70 5.11 1.92
N ILE A 124 9.66 6.43 2.00
CA ILE A 124 9.85 7.30 0.84
C ILE A 124 11.23 7.09 0.22
N LYS A 125 12.26 6.98 1.05
CA LYS A 125 13.61 6.69 0.58
C LYS A 125 13.66 5.35 -0.15
N GLU A 126 13.05 4.32 0.40
CA GLU A 126 13.01 3.00 -0.23
C GLU A 126 12.28 3.04 -1.57
N LEU A 127 11.16 3.76 -1.66
CA LEU A 127 10.43 3.91 -2.92
C LEU A 127 11.31 4.57 -3.99
N ARG A 128 12.04 5.61 -3.63
CA ARG A 128 12.95 6.29 -4.55
C ARG A 128 14.10 5.39 -4.98
N ASP A 129 14.65 4.63 -4.05
CA ASP A 129 15.74 3.69 -4.34
C ASP A 129 15.28 2.58 -5.30
N ARG A 130 14.09 2.03 -5.08
CA ARG A 130 13.49 1.02 -5.95
C ARG A 130 13.27 1.54 -7.37
N LYS A 131 12.72 2.75 -7.48
CA LYS A 131 12.55 3.39 -8.79
C LYS A 131 13.89 3.54 -9.51
N LYS A 132 14.90 3.98 -8.79
CA LYS A 132 16.24 4.19 -9.33
C LYS A 132 16.85 2.88 -9.85
N GLU A 133 16.72 1.80 -9.09
CA GLU A 133 17.19 0.48 -9.50
C GLU A 133 16.46 -0.04 -10.75
N LEU A 134 15.14 0.12 -10.79
CA LEU A 134 14.34 -0.28 -11.94
C LEU A 134 14.70 0.55 -13.19
N LYS A 135 14.99 1.83 -13.03
CA LYS A 135 15.45 2.67 -14.13
C LYS A 135 16.80 2.22 -14.67
N LYS A 136 17.73 1.81 -13.80
CA LYS A 136 19.03 1.28 -14.22
C LYS A 136 18.90 0.01 -15.04
N SER A 137 17.98 -0.87 -14.66
CA SER A 137 17.76 -2.13 -15.38
C SER A 137 16.87 -1.98 -16.60
N GLY A 138 16.26 -0.80 -16.82
CA GLY A 138 15.33 -0.55 -17.90
C GLY A 138 13.92 -1.10 -17.68
N ASP A 139 13.61 -1.53 -16.46
CA ASP A 139 12.34 -2.18 -16.13
C ASP A 139 11.30 -1.25 -15.52
N PHE A 140 11.62 0.02 -15.31
CA PHE A 140 10.68 0.98 -14.72
C PHE A 140 9.62 1.38 -15.73
N ILE A 141 8.35 1.23 -15.35
CA ILE A 141 7.20 1.63 -16.16
C ILE A 141 6.56 2.86 -15.50
N PRO A 142 6.69 4.06 -16.10
CA PRO A 142 6.06 5.26 -15.57
C PRO A 142 4.54 5.17 -15.60
N TRP A 143 3.90 5.77 -14.60
CA TRP A 143 2.46 5.84 -14.53
C TRP A 143 1.94 6.89 -15.52
N ASN A 144 1.21 6.45 -16.52
CA ASN A 144 0.85 7.25 -17.68
C ASN A 144 -0.47 7.99 -17.49
N TYR A 145 -0.47 9.32 -17.70
CA TYR A 145 -1.67 10.15 -17.62
C TYR A 145 -2.70 9.82 -18.72
N GLU A 146 -2.25 9.37 -19.86
CA GLU A 146 -3.13 9.05 -20.99
C GLU A 146 -3.81 7.69 -20.84
N LYS A 147 -3.31 6.85 -19.96
CA LYS A 147 -3.92 5.55 -19.71
C LYS A 147 -5.26 5.74 -19.00
N LYS A 148 -6.26 5.01 -19.44
CA LYS A 148 -7.56 5.00 -18.80
C LYS A 148 -7.58 3.93 -17.70
N PHE A 149 -8.14 4.29 -16.56
CA PHE A 149 -8.11 3.45 -15.36
C PHE A 149 -9.51 2.92 -15.05
N SER A 150 -9.57 1.71 -14.51
CA SER A 150 -10.83 1.15 -14.00
C SER A 150 -11.25 1.91 -12.75
N PRO A 151 -12.53 2.26 -12.61
CA PRO A 151 -13.04 2.88 -11.38
C PRO A 151 -12.95 1.94 -10.17
N GLU A 152 -12.89 0.65 -10.43
CA GLU A 152 -12.79 -0.38 -9.40
C GLU A 152 -11.41 -1.06 -9.52
N PRO A 153 -10.39 -0.58 -8.79
CA PRO A 153 -9.02 -1.11 -8.92
C PRO A 153 -8.87 -2.59 -8.60
N HIS A 154 -9.86 -3.16 -7.93
CA HIS A 154 -9.88 -4.59 -7.60
C HIS A 154 -10.61 -5.44 -8.63
N LEU A 155 -11.14 -4.84 -9.70
CA LEU A 155 -11.77 -5.56 -10.80
C LEU A 155 -10.84 -5.65 -12.00
N GLU A 156 -10.90 -6.75 -12.71
CA GLU A 156 -10.08 -6.98 -13.91
C GLU A 156 -8.58 -6.73 -13.65
N LYS A 157 -8.07 -5.60 -14.18
CA LYS A 157 -6.66 -5.23 -14.10
C LYS A 157 -6.27 -4.54 -12.80
N GLY A 158 -7.25 -4.18 -11.98
CA GLY A 158 -6.99 -3.47 -10.72
C GLY A 158 -6.77 -4.37 -9.53
N TYR A 159 -6.66 -5.68 -9.71
CA TYR A 159 -6.38 -6.60 -8.61
C TYR A 159 -5.19 -7.51 -8.93
N ILE A 160 -4.59 -8.03 -7.89
CA ILE A 160 -3.51 -9.01 -8.00
C ILE A 160 -4.11 -10.39 -7.72
N ASP A 161 -4.12 -11.24 -8.74
CA ASP A 161 -4.63 -12.60 -8.64
C ASP A 161 -3.45 -13.56 -8.62
N VAL A 162 -3.33 -14.28 -7.55
CA VAL A 162 -2.24 -15.25 -7.36
C VAL A 162 -2.81 -16.65 -7.40
N LYS A 163 -2.39 -17.39 -8.39
CA LYS A 163 -2.81 -18.79 -8.61
C LYS A 163 -1.98 -19.77 -7.81
#